data_8123c5fbf832dfbd2fb82feadddff60c
#
_entry.id   8123c5fbf832dfbd2fb82feadddff60c
#
_cell.length_a   1.000
_cell.length_b   1.000
_cell.length_c   1.000
_cell.angle_alpha   90.00
_cell.angle_beta   90.00
_cell.angle_gamma   90.00
#
_symmetry.space_group_name_H-M   'P 1'
#
loop_
_entity.id
_entity.type
_entity.pdbx_description
1 polymer ?
#
loop_
_entity_poly.entity_id
_entity_poly.type
_entity_poly.pdbx_seq_one_letter_code
_entity_poly.pdbx_strand_id
1 'polypeptide(L)'
;MEKQAKVLDASVVVKWFSEEENSDKAINLKESYLNGEIILIIPILTKIEILNALRYKKNSEEYLKKVNEDLENLQIKIAEINNNLLDKAVEISLKYNLTIYDSIYVAIAQLYGCQLITADKELFKIPDVVDLGKI
;
A
#
# COMPACT_ATOMS: atom_id res chain seq x y z
N MET A 1 -2.26 -22.97 10.44
CA MET A 1 -2.34 -21.55 10.83
C MET A 1 -2.61 -20.68 9.62
N GLU A 2 -3.57 -19.81 9.73
CA GLU A 2 -3.84 -18.86 8.67
C GLU A 2 -2.72 -17.82 8.59
N LYS A 3 -2.39 -17.42 7.36
CA LYS A 3 -1.41 -16.36 7.14
C LYS A 3 -2.03 -15.01 7.47
N GLN A 4 -1.23 -14.12 8.05
CA GLN A 4 -1.66 -12.75 8.28
C GLN A 4 -1.70 -11.98 6.96
N ALA A 5 -2.76 -11.22 6.77
CA ALA A 5 -2.86 -10.28 5.66
C ALA A 5 -2.40 -8.89 6.12
N LYS A 6 -1.77 -8.15 5.22
CA LYS A 6 -1.36 -6.77 5.43
C LYS A 6 -1.76 -5.94 4.22
N VAL A 7 -2.29 -4.76 4.47
CA VAL A 7 -2.52 -3.77 3.43
C VAL A 7 -1.30 -2.85 3.40
N LEU A 8 -0.78 -2.57 2.23
CA LEU A 8 0.32 -1.62 2.06
C LEU A 8 -0.18 -0.44 1.23
N ASP A 9 0.17 0.76 1.63
CA ASP A 9 -0.07 1.91 0.77
C ASP A 9 1.12 2.16 -0.16
N ALA A 10 0.99 3.14 -1.05
CA ALA A 10 2.02 3.42 -2.03
C ALA A 10 3.33 3.89 -1.40
N SER A 11 3.29 4.50 -0.20
CA SER A 11 4.50 4.97 0.48
C SER A 11 5.44 3.82 0.84
N VAL A 12 4.90 2.62 1.04
CA VAL A 12 5.69 1.42 1.32
C VAL A 12 6.13 0.75 0.01
N VAL A 13 5.18 0.51 -0.90
CA VAL A 13 5.45 -0.26 -2.12
C VAL A 13 6.43 0.46 -3.06
N VAL A 14 6.39 1.80 -3.11
CA VAL A 14 7.33 2.57 -3.92
C VAL A 14 8.79 2.31 -3.53
N LYS A 15 9.03 1.93 -2.29
CA LYS A 15 10.37 1.63 -1.78
C LYS A 15 10.95 0.33 -2.35
N TRP A 16 10.15 -0.47 -3.02
CA TRP A 16 10.65 -1.64 -3.76
C TRP A 16 11.36 -1.23 -5.05
N PHE A 17 11.08 -0.04 -5.55
CA PHE A 17 11.57 0.47 -6.84
C PHE A 17 12.42 1.74 -6.72
N SER A 18 12.55 2.28 -5.53
CA SER A 18 13.28 3.52 -5.29
C SER A 18 13.93 3.43 -3.91
N GLU A 19 15.24 3.61 -3.86
CA GLU A 19 15.96 3.57 -2.58
C GLU A 19 15.60 4.79 -1.74
N GLU A 20 15.00 4.54 -0.59
CA GLU A 20 14.53 5.57 0.33
C GLU A 20 14.74 5.07 1.76
N GLU A 21 14.43 5.91 2.75
CA GLU A 21 14.46 5.50 4.14
C GLU A 21 13.57 4.26 4.35
N ASN A 22 14.10 3.27 5.07
CA ASN A 22 13.39 2.00 5.37
C ASN A 22 13.05 1.14 4.15
N SER A 23 13.74 1.34 3.02
CA SER A 23 13.57 0.46 1.85
C SER A 23 13.90 -1.00 2.20
N ASP A 24 14.87 -1.23 3.07
CA ASP A 24 15.20 -2.57 3.56
C ASP A 24 13.99 -3.26 4.22
N LYS A 25 13.25 -2.53 5.03
CA LYS A 25 12.05 -3.06 5.71
C LYS A 25 10.92 -3.33 4.73
N ALA A 26 10.73 -2.44 3.75
CA ALA A 26 9.74 -2.64 2.69
C ALA A 26 10.07 -3.87 1.85
N ILE A 27 11.34 -4.07 1.52
CA ILE A 27 11.80 -5.24 0.75
C ILE A 27 11.60 -6.52 1.56
N ASN A 28 11.83 -6.50 2.87
CA ASN A 28 11.58 -7.64 3.74
C ASN A 28 10.10 -8.06 3.71
N LEU A 29 9.18 -7.12 3.65
CA LEU A 29 7.76 -7.42 3.50
C LEU A 29 7.47 -8.12 2.17
N LYS A 30 8.08 -7.64 1.10
CA LYS A 30 7.95 -8.26 -0.23
C LYS A 30 8.48 -9.68 -0.20
N GLU A 31 9.65 -9.90 0.41
CA GLU A 31 10.25 -11.23 0.52
C GLU A 31 9.38 -12.18 1.34
N SER A 32 8.81 -11.71 2.45
CA SER A 32 7.89 -12.52 3.26
C SER A 32 6.67 -12.92 2.44
N TYR A 33 6.15 -12.02 1.61
CA TYR A 33 5.06 -12.33 0.70
C TYR A 33 5.47 -13.40 -0.33
N LEU A 34 6.63 -13.22 -0.96
CA LEU A 34 7.12 -14.18 -1.97
C LEU A 34 7.40 -15.54 -1.37
N ASN A 35 7.81 -15.61 -0.11
CA ASN A 35 8.05 -16.86 0.62
C ASN A 35 6.75 -17.50 1.13
N GLY A 36 5.61 -16.88 0.89
CA GLY A 36 4.32 -17.42 1.32
C GLY A 36 4.02 -17.25 2.80
N GLU A 37 4.75 -16.38 3.50
CA GLU A 37 4.57 -16.18 4.95
C GLU A 37 3.43 -15.22 5.29
N ILE A 38 3.14 -14.25 4.41
CA ILE A 38 2.07 -13.27 4.59
C ILE A 38 1.29 -13.10 3.28
N ILE A 39 0.10 -12.54 3.40
CA ILE A 39 -0.72 -12.12 2.27
C ILE A 39 -0.64 -10.60 2.18
N LEU A 40 -0.43 -10.06 0.98
CA LEU A 40 -0.49 -8.63 0.74
C LEU A 40 -1.75 -8.29 -0.03
N ILE A 41 -2.36 -7.17 0.32
CA ILE A 41 -3.58 -6.65 -0.30
C ILE A 41 -3.34 -5.19 -0.65
N ILE A 42 -3.61 -4.82 -1.90
CA ILE A 42 -3.53 -3.43 -2.35
C ILE A 42 -4.70 -3.13 -3.28
N PRO A 43 -5.19 -1.88 -3.31
CA PRO A 43 -6.10 -1.48 -4.38
C PRO A 43 -5.33 -1.18 -5.67
N ILE A 44 -6.04 -1.09 -6.79
CA ILE A 44 -5.42 -0.66 -8.06
C ILE A 44 -4.79 0.74 -7.93
N LEU A 45 -5.35 1.57 -7.04
CA LEU A 45 -4.82 2.90 -6.73
C LEU A 45 -3.34 2.87 -6.40
N THR A 46 -2.86 1.84 -5.71
CA THR A 46 -1.45 1.70 -5.33
C THR A 46 -0.53 1.72 -6.55
N LYS A 47 -0.89 0.97 -7.60
CA LYS A 47 -0.11 0.94 -8.84
C LYS A 47 -0.06 2.32 -9.49
N ILE A 48 -1.19 3.00 -9.52
CA ILE A 48 -1.31 4.33 -10.12
C ILE A 48 -0.42 5.32 -9.36
N GLU A 49 -0.50 5.30 -8.05
CA GLU A 49 0.29 6.22 -7.22
C GLU A 49 1.79 5.95 -7.33
N ILE A 50 2.20 4.68 -7.38
CA ILE A 50 3.61 4.31 -7.54
C ILE A 50 4.15 4.81 -8.88
N LEU A 51 3.43 4.55 -9.96
CA LEU A 51 3.85 4.98 -11.29
C LEU A 51 3.96 6.51 -11.35
N ASN A 52 3.02 7.21 -10.74
CA ASN A 52 3.03 8.66 -10.68
C ASN A 52 4.22 9.18 -9.87
N ALA A 53 4.49 8.59 -8.71
CA ALA A 53 5.63 8.98 -7.87
C ALA A 53 6.96 8.77 -8.59
N LEU A 54 7.12 7.64 -9.28
CA LEU A 54 8.34 7.34 -10.03
C LEU A 54 8.50 8.23 -11.26
N ARG A 55 7.38 8.63 -11.87
CA ARG A 55 7.41 9.61 -12.96
C ARG A 55 7.95 10.95 -12.49
N TYR A 56 7.55 11.41 -11.33
CA TYR A 56 8.06 12.66 -10.75
C TYR A 56 9.54 12.59 -10.43
N LYS A 57 10.09 11.41 -10.21
CA LYS A 57 11.54 11.20 -10.04
C LYS A 57 12.29 11.12 -11.35
N LYS A 58 11.62 11.44 -12.47
CA LYS A 58 12.19 11.51 -13.82
C LYS A 58 12.70 10.17 -14.36
N ASN A 59 12.06 9.08 -13.97
CA ASN A 59 12.36 7.78 -14.54
C ASN A 59 11.88 7.68 -16.00
N SER A 60 12.55 6.86 -16.79
CA SER A 60 12.22 6.68 -18.21
C SER A 60 10.92 5.94 -18.44
N GLU A 61 10.35 6.10 -19.63
CA GLU A 61 9.18 5.33 -20.04
C GLU A 61 9.42 3.83 -19.93
N GLU A 62 10.58 3.37 -20.37
CA GLU A 62 10.96 1.96 -20.32
C GLU A 62 10.95 1.45 -18.86
N TYR A 63 11.54 2.21 -17.94
CA TYR A 63 11.57 1.83 -16.53
C TYR A 63 10.18 1.81 -15.92
N LEU A 64 9.34 2.80 -16.21
CA LEU A 64 7.98 2.85 -15.67
C LEU A 64 7.14 1.66 -16.16
N LYS A 65 7.28 1.29 -17.42
CA LYS A 65 6.60 0.11 -17.98
C LYS A 65 7.09 -1.18 -17.33
N LYS A 66 8.39 -1.25 -17.05
CA LYS A 66 8.98 -2.40 -16.33
C LYS A 66 8.42 -2.53 -14.92
N VAL A 67 8.29 -1.42 -14.20
CA VAL A 67 7.70 -1.39 -12.86
C VAL A 67 6.25 -1.91 -12.92
N ASN A 68 5.47 -1.43 -13.87
CA ASN A 68 4.10 -1.87 -14.05
C ASN A 68 4.00 -3.37 -14.29
N GLU A 69 4.89 -3.92 -15.12
CA GLU A 69 4.97 -5.36 -15.39
C GLU A 69 5.37 -6.13 -14.13
N ASP A 70 6.38 -5.66 -13.41
CA ASP A 70 6.85 -6.31 -12.18
C ASP A 70 5.75 -6.37 -11.11
N LEU A 71 4.98 -5.30 -10.97
CA LEU A 71 3.84 -5.26 -10.04
C LEU A 71 2.77 -6.30 -10.43
N GLU A 72 2.47 -6.41 -11.71
CA GLU A 72 1.52 -7.41 -12.20
C GLU A 72 2.00 -8.83 -11.93
N ASN A 73 3.29 -9.08 -12.16
CA ASN A 73 3.87 -10.41 -11.98
C ASN A 73 3.92 -10.87 -10.51
N LEU A 74 3.87 -9.93 -9.56
CA LEU A 74 3.81 -10.28 -8.14
C LEU A 74 2.48 -10.90 -7.73
N GLN A 75 1.43 -10.70 -8.52
CA GLN A 75 0.09 -11.26 -8.28
C GLN A 75 -0.44 -10.95 -6.86
N ILE A 76 -0.17 -9.74 -6.38
CA ILE A 76 -0.69 -9.28 -5.09
C ILE A 76 -2.22 -9.18 -5.21
N LYS A 77 -2.92 -9.60 -4.15
CA LYS A 77 -4.38 -9.50 -4.12
C LYS A 77 -4.82 -8.05 -4.29
N ILE A 78 -5.66 -7.81 -5.30
CA ILE A 78 -6.20 -6.47 -5.56
C ILE A 78 -7.56 -6.35 -4.89
N ALA A 79 -7.67 -5.40 -3.95
CA ALA A 79 -8.93 -5.07 -3.31
C ALA A 79 -9.76 -4.19 -4.25
N GLU A 80 -11.01 -4.57 -4.46
CA GLU A 80 -11.92 -3.81 -5.30
C GLU A 80 -12.27 -2.46 -4.65
N ILE A 81 -12.23 -1.38 -5.44
CA ILE A 81 -12.72 -0.07 -5.01
C ILE A 81 -14.15 0.07 -5.52
N ASN A 82 -15.11 -0.41 -4.74
CA ASN A 82 -16.52 -0.32 -5.08
C ASN A 82 -17.20 0.83 -4.33
N ASN A 83 -18.48 1.03 -4.60
CA ASN A 83 -19.23 2.14 -4.03
C ASN A 83 -19.32 2.08 -2.50
N ASN A 84 -19.49 0.87 -1.95
CA ASN A 84 -19.55 0.69 -0.49
C ASN A 84 -18.23 1.06 0.19
N LEU A 85 -17.12 0.69 -0.44
CA LEU A 85 -15.79 1.04 0.07
C LEU A 85 -15.59 2.56 0.04
N LEU A 86 -16.04 3.22 -1.03
CA LEU A 86 -15.92 4.68 -1.14
C LEU A 86 -16.75 5.39 -0.07
N ASP A 87 -17.97 4.91 0.23
CA ASP A 87 -18.77 5.46 1.32
C ASP A 87 -18.01 5.35 2.66
N LYS A 88 -17.38 4.22 2.91
CA LYS A 88 -16.57 4.02 4.11
C LYS A 88 -15.37 4.95 4.13
N ALA A 89 -14.72 5.14 2.99
CA ALA A 89 -13.59 6.06 2.87
C ALA A 89 -14.01 7.51 3.16
N VAL A 90 -15.21 7.92 2.73
CA VAL A 90 -15.74 9.24 3.05
C VAL A 90 -15.89 9.41 4.57
N GLU A 91 -16.46 8.43 5.25
CA GLU A 91 -16.61 8.48 6.71
C GLU A 91 -15.25 8.62 7.40
N ILE A 92 -14.28 7.83 6.99
CA ILE A 92 -12.92 7.85 7.56
C ILE A 92 -12.23 9.18 7.28
N SER A 93 -12.36 9.68 6.05
CA SER A 93 -11.78 10.96 5.64
C SER A 93 -12.25 12.10 6.54
N LEU A 94 -13.54 12.17 6.80
CA LEU A 94 -14.11 13.22 7.64
C LEU A 94 -13.76 13.03 9.12
N LYS A 95 -13.75 11.81 9.59
CA LYS A 95 -13.43 11.50 11.00
C LYS A 95 -12.00 11.84 11.37
N TYR A 96 -11.05 11.53 10.50
CA TYR A 96 -9.63 11.66 10.78
C TYR A 96 -8.94 12.79 10.00
N ASN A 97 -9.70 13.55 9.23
CA ASN A 97 -9.17 14.62 8.38
C ASN A 97 -8.08 14.12 7.44
N LEU A 98 -8.41 13.11 6.65
CA LEU A 98 -7.53 12.51 5.65
C LEU A 98 -8.06 12.78 4.25
N THR A 99 -7.20 12.65 3.25
CA THR A 99 -7.66 12.62 1.86
C THR A 99 -8.51 11.36 1.64
N ILE A 100 -9.35 11.37 0.62
CA ILE A 100 -10.10 10.18 0.21
C ILE A 100 -9.12 9.07 -0.18
N TYR A 101 -8.02 9.40 -0.86
CA TYR A 101 -7.00 8.43 -1.27
C TYR A 101 -6.44 7.66 -0.08
N ASP A 102 -5.99 8.35 0.96
CA ASP A 102 -5.47 7.72 2.18
C ASP A 102 -6.56 6.93 2.91
N SER A 103 -7.78 7.45 2.90
CA SER A 103 -8.92 6.80 3.56
C SER A 103 -9.32 5.50 2.89
N ILE A 104 -9.08 5.35 1.58
CA ILE A 104 -9.32 4.09 0.86
C ILE A 104 -8.46 2.97 1.46
N TYR A 105 -7.19 3.23 1.74
CA TYR A 105 -6.31 2.23 2.34
C TYR A 105 -6.78 1.81 3.74
N VAL A 106 -7.19 2.78 4.55
CA VAL A 106 -7.72 2.51 5.88
C VAL A 106 -9.00 1.69 5.80
N ALA A 107 -9.89 2.05 4.87
CA ALA A 107 -11.15 1.35 4.66
C ALA A 107 -10.91 -0.12 4.25
N ILE A 108 -9.94 -0.37 3.37
CA ILE A 108 -9.58 -1.73 2.95
C ILE A 108 -9.08 -2.54 4.15
N ALA A 109 -8.18 -1.97 4.95
CA ALA A 109 -7.66 -2.64 6.13
C ALA A 109 -8.79 -3.02 7.10
N GLN A 110 -9.74 -2.12 7.33
CA GLN A 110 -10.89 -2.41 8.17
C GLN A 110 -11.79 -3.49 7.59
N LEU A 111 -12.03 -3.45 6.27
CA LEU A 111 -12.86 -4.44 5.59
C LEU A 111 -12.27 -5.85 5.71
N TYR A 112 -10.95 -5.96 5.56
CA TYR A 112 -10.27 -7.27 5.64
C TYR A 112 -9.85 -7.65 7.07
N GLY A 113 -10.10 -6.78 8.04
CA GLY A 113 -9.76 -7.04 9.44
C GLY A 113 -8.26 -7.21 9.66
N CYS A 114 -7.44 -6.41 8.98
CA CYS A 114 -5.99 -6.52 9.06
C CYS A 114 -5.34 -5.15 9.25
N GLN A 115 -4.02 -5.14 9.44
CA GLN A 115 -3.26 -3.91 9.63
C GLN A 115 -2.93 -3.26 8.29
N LEU A 116 -2.87 -1.93 8.30
CA LEU A 116 -2.28 -1.12 7.23
C LEU A 116 -0.86 -0.77 7.63
N ILE A 117 0.11 -1.09 6.78
CA ILE A 117 1.50 -0.67 6.98
C ILE A 117 1.77 0.52 6.06
N THR A 118 2.27 1.60 6.63
CA THR A 118 2.49 2.86 5.93
C THR A 118 3.76 3.55 6.41
N ALA A 119 4.33 4.40 5.57
CA ALA A 119 5.41 5.31 5.95
C ALA A 119 4.89 6.75 6.09
N ASP A 120 3.60 6.98 5.90
CA ASP A 120 2.98 8.31 5.95
C ASP A 120 2.55 8.63 7.38
N LYS A 121 3.19 9.62 7.97
CA LYS A 121 2.96 10.05 9.36
C LYS A 121 1.52 10.48 9.63
N GLU A 122 0.82 10.99 8.61
CA GLU A 122 -0.58 11.42 8.75
C GLU A 122 -1.50 10.26 9.14
N LEU A 123 -1.10 9.01 8.84
CA LEU A 123 -1.90 7.82 9.11
C LEU A 123 -1.58 7.17 10.45
N PHE A 124 -0.49 7.56 11.13
CA PHE A 124 -0.05 6.87 12.35
C PHE A 124 -1.02 7.02 13.52
N LYS A 125 -1.88 8.04 13.50
CA LYS A 125 -2.87 8.27 14.55
C LYS A 125 -4.08 7.34 14.51
N ILE A 126 -4.20 6.53 13.46
CA ILE A 126 -5.37 5.69 13.22
C ILE A 126 -5.16 4.31 13.82
N PRO A 127 -6.17 3.73 14.51
CA PRO A 127 -6.05 2.37 15.04
C PRO A 127 -5.72 1.35 13.95
N ASP A 128 -4.91 0.35 14.29
CA ASP A 128 -4.49 -0.74 13.40
C ASP A 128 -3.64 -0.30 12.21
N VAL A 129 -3.09 0.91 12.27
CA VAL A 129 -2.08 1.39 11.32
C VAL A 129 -0.70 1.21 11.94
N VAL A 130 0.22 0.66 11.18
CA VAL A 130 1.57 0.34 11.62
C VAL A 130 2.59 1.17 10.85
N ASP A 131 3.49 1.83 11.57
CA ASP A 131 4.60 2.56 10.98
C ASP A 131 5.64 1.56 10.45
N LEU A 132 5.95 1.66 9.15
CA LEU A 132 6.98 0.83 8.51
C LEU A 132 8.30 0.92 9.27
N GLY A 133 8.65 2.09 9.76
CA GLY A 133 9.90 2.32 10.50
C GLY A 133 10.01 1.54 11.80
N LYS A 134 8.90 1.06 12.32
CA LYS A 134 8.84 0.34 13.61
C LYS A 134 8.68 -1.17 13.46
N ILE A 135 8.73 -1.66 12.26
CA ILE A 135 8.67 -3.11 12.02
C ILE A 135 10.01 -3.77 12.32
#